data_a5812b5b3b623ed866363e79b0d73d67
#
_entry.id   a5812b5b3b623ed866363e79b0d73d67
#
_cell.length_a   1.000
_cell.length_b   1.000
_cell.length_c   1.000
_cell.angle_alpha   90.00
_cell.angle_beta   90.00
_cell.angle_gamma   90.00
#
_symmetry.space_group_name_H-M   'P 1'
#
loop_
_entity.id
_entity.type
_entity.pdbx_description
1 polymer ?
#
loop_
_entity_poly.entity_id
_entity_poly.type
_entity_poly.pdbx_seq_one_letter_code
_entity_poly.pdbx_strand_id
1 'polypeptide(L)'
;MSTVKQTLKSIPGLVPLVRWMRGAPLVLPRERILQKMPPQSVGAEIGVHEGDFSERILNEVSPRRLHLIDPWKHFGKPEYDRSWYGGSDVEQREMDRRFERAKRRFRSQTETGTVQLYRSTSEEAVDLFENAYFDWVYIDGNHLYEYVRDDLENYHPRVKPGGYSWATTTGMKGGGITGCKRPSTSLL
;
A
#
# COMPACT_ATOMS: atom_id res chain seq x y z
N MET A 1 -39.24 10.77 -6.12
CA MET A 1 -38.28 9.65 -5.91
C MET A 1 -36.87 10.09 -5.53
N SER A 2 -36.55 11.37 -5.54
CA SER A 2 -35.21 11.94 -5.25
C SER A 2 -34.93 12.12 -3.75
N THR A 3 -35.91 12.47 -2.95
CA THR A 3 -35.75 12.87 -1.53
C THR A 3 -35.37 11.70 -0.59
N VAL A 4 -35.91 10.51 -0.82
CA VAL A 4 -35.63 9.32 0.02
C VAL A 4 -34.20 8.84 -0.13
N LYS A 5 -33.59 9.00 -1.34
CA LYS A 5 -32.16 8.63 -1.56
C LYS A 5 -31.17 9.57 -0.87
N GLN A 6 -31.55 10.82 -0.63
CA GLN A 6 -30.69 11.77 0.09
C GLN A 6 -30.73 11.55 1.60
N THR A 7 -31.90 11.24 2.15
CA THR A 7 -32.08 11.00 3.61
C THR A 7 -31.35 9.74 4.09
N LEU A 8 -31.29 8.68 3.26
CA LEU A 8 -30.55 7.44 3.59
C LEU A 8 -29.03 7.62 3.64
N LYS A 9 -28.48 8.66 3.00
CA LYS A 9 -27.03 8.95 3.02
C LYS A 9 -26.56 9.66 4.29
N SER A 10 -27.48 10.21 5.06
CA SER A 10 -27.16 11.01 6.27
C SER A 10 -27.20 10.19 7.57
N ILE A 11 -27.54 8.91 7.54
CA ILE A 11 -27.54 8.04 8.72
C ILE A 11 -26.11 7.48 8.92
N PRO A 12 -25.42 7.85 10.01
CA PRO A 12 -24.09 7.31 10.28
C PRO A 12 -24.12 5.77 10.36
N GLY A 13 -23.26 5.09 9.60
CA GLY A 13 -23.16 3.64 9.59
C GLY A 13 -24.05 2.92 8.57
N LEU A 14 -25.05 3.55 7.97
CA LEU A 14 -25.92 2.89 6.98
C LEU A 14 -25.23 2.68 5.62
N VAL A 15 -24.43 3.64 5.19
CA VAL A 15 -23.69 3.55 3.92
C VAL A 15 -22.65 2.42 3.94
N PRO A 16 -21.84 2.25 4.98
CA PRO A 16 -20.96 1.08 5.12
C PRO A 16 -21.72 -0.25 5.13
N LEU A 17 -22.85 -0.32 5.85
CA LEU A 17 -23.66 -1.53 5.95
C LEU A 17 -24.27 -1.94 4.61
N VAL A 18 -24.82 -0.98 3.85
CA VAL A 18 -25.40 -1.25 2.52
C VAL A 18 -24.30 -1.64 1.50
N ARG A 19 -23.10 -1.05 1.61
CA ARG A 19 -21.96 -1.46 0.79
C ARG A 19 -21.50 -2.88 1.11
N TRP A 20 -21.40 -3.21 2.39
CA TRP A 20 -21.06 -4.57 2.84
C TRP A 20 -22.06 -5.61 2.32
N MET A 21 -23.36 -5.35 2.44
CA MET A 21 -24.42 -6.23 1.92
C MET A 21 -24.39 -6.42 0.39
N ARG A 22 -23.78 -5.47 -0.36
CA ARG A 22 -23.63 -5.56 -1.82
C ARG A 22 -22.28 -6.10 -2.28
N GLY A 23 -21.46 -6.64 -1.35
CA GLY A 23 -20.12 -7.12 -1.66
C GLY A 23 -19.13 -6.01 -2.07
N ALA A 24 -19.46 -4.75 -1.81
CA ALA A 24 -18.54 -3.67 -2.11
C ALA A 24 -17.33 -3.73 -1.17
N PRO A 25 -16.10 -3.42 -1.66
CA PRO A 25 -14.90 -3.48 -0.84
C PRO A 25 -15.03 -2.57 0.38
N LEU A 26 -14.66 -3.11 1.55
CA LEU A 26 -14.66 -2.38 2.80
C LEU A 26 -13.50 -1.38 2.79
N VAL A 27 -13.82 -0.09 2.82
CA VAL A 27 -12.80 0.96 2.96
C VAL A 27 -12.40 1.02 4.43
N LEU A 28 -11.18 0.59 4.74
CA LEU A 28 -10.64 0.59 6.09
C LEU A 28 -9.74 1.82 6.31
N PRO A 29 -9.81 2.48 7.48
CA PRO A 29 -8.79 3.41 7.88
C PRO A 29 -7.40 2.73 7.87
N ARG A 30 -6.34 3.46 7.51
CA ARG A 30 -4.96 2.96 7.40
C ARG A 30 -4.50 2.21 8.65
N GLU A 31 -4.92 2.67 9.81
CA GLU A 31 -4.57 2.05 11.09
C GLU A 31 -5.19 0.66 11.30
N ARG A 32 -6.36 0.41 10.71
CA ARG A 32 -7.03 -0.89 10.88
C ARG A 32 -6.40 -2.02 10.10
N ILE A 33 -5.60 -1.72 9.06
CA ILE A 33 -4.92 -2.78 8.31
C ILE A 33 -3.79 -3.40 9.12
N LEU A 34 -3.13 -2.64 10.00
CA LEU A 34 -2.08 -3.17 10.88
C LEU A 34 -2.60 -4.33 11.73
N GLN A 35 -3.85 -4.23 12.22
CA GLN A 35 -4.51 -5.30 13.00
C GLN A 35 -4.83 -6.56 12.19
N LYS A 36 -4.78 -6.49 10.85
CA LYS A 36 -5.03 -7.62 9.94
C LYS A 36 -3.75 -8.24 9.39
N MET A 37 -2.63 -7.55 9.53
CA MET A 37 -1.32 -8.07 9.17
C MET A 37 -0.89 -9.10 10.22
N PRO A 38 -0.60 -10.35 9.85
CA PRO A 38 -0.17 -11.34 10.83
C PRO A 38 1.24 -11.03 11.35
N PRO A 39 1.52 -11.22 12.64
CA PRO A 39 2.87 -11.11 13.17
C PRO A 39 3.78 -12.20 12.58
N GLN A 40 5.10 -11.98 12.64
CA GLN A 40 6.10 -12.91 12.09
C GLN A 40 5.92 -13.23 10.59
N SER A 41 5.20 -12.37 9.87
CA SER A 41 4.92 -12.50 8.44
C SER A 41 6.05 -11.95 7.57
N VAL A 42 5.97 -12.23 6.28
CA VAL A 42 6.74 -11.58 5.22
C VAL A 42 5.80 -10.63 4.49
N GLY A 43 6.10 -9.34 4.54
CA GLY A 43 5.27 -8.32 3.91
C GLY A 43 6.05 -7.38 3.02
N ALA A 44 5.33 -6.65 2.17
CA ALA A 44 5.87 -5.53 1.39
C ALA A 44 5.03 -4.27 1.57
N GLU A 45 5.70 -3.13 1.61
CA GLU A 45 5.13 -1.81 1.47
C GLU A 45 5.66 -1.18 0.17
N ILE A 46 4.75 -0.75 -0.69
CA ILE A 46 5.03 -0.07 -1.95
C ILE A 46 4.64 1.40 -1.77
N GLY A 47 5.62 2.29 -1.88
CA GLY A 47 5.47 3.70 -1.53
C GLY A 47 5.79 3.94 -0.06
N VAL A 48 7.06 4.15 0.22
CA VAL A 48 7.64 4.24 1.58
C VAL A 48 7.81 5.67 2.04
N HIS A 49 8.14 6.57 1.11
CA HIS A 49 8.49 7.95 1.40
C HIS A 49 9.64 8.08 2.41
N GLU A 50 9.39 8.52 3.64
CA GLU A 50 10.41 8.61 4.72
C GLU A 50 10.32 7.45 5.73
N GLY A 51 9.35 6.53 5.53
CA GLY A 51 9.20 5.32 6.33
C GLY A 51 8.38 5.47 7.61
N ASP A 52 7.55 6.52 7.74
CA ASP A 52 6.74 6.71 8.94
C ASP A 52 5.72 5.58 9.16
N PHE A 53 5.10 5.11 8.10
CA PHE A 53 4.17 3.99 8.21
C PHE A 53 4.90 2.66 8.31
N SER A 54 6.03 2.50 7.63
CA SER A 54 6.92 1.34 7.77
C SER A 54 7.36 1.12 9.22
N GLU A 55 7.69 2.20 9.95
CA GLU A 55 8.03 2.13 11.36
C GLU A 55 6.87 1.63 12.22
N ARG A 56 5.64 2.08 11.92
CA ARG A 56 4.44 1.56 12.56
C ARG A 56 4.21 0.08 12.26
N ILE A 57 4.41 -0.36 11.02
CA ILE A 57 4.34 -1.77 10.66
C ILE A 57 5.33 -2.59 11.51
N LEU A 58 6.57 -2.14 11.63
CA LEU A 58 7.58 -2.83 12.44
C LEU A 58 7.18 -2.93 13.92
N ASN A 59 6.67 -1.84 14.49
CA ASN A 59 6.34 -1.74 15.91
C ASN A 59 5.04 -2.48 16.27
N GLU A 60 4.00 -2.37 15.43
CA GLU A 60 2.67 -2.88 15.73
C GLU A 60 2.44 -4.31 15.21
N VAL A 61 3.09 -4.69 14.10
CA VAL A 61 2.92 -6.01 13.46
C VAL A 61 4.07 -6.96 13.77
N SER A 62 5.30 -6.44 13.95
CA SER A 62 6.50 -7.25 14.15
C SER A 62 6.70 -8.32 13.06
N PRO A 63 6.77 -7.95 11.78
CA PRO A 63 6.97 -8.90 10.71
C PRO A 63 8.35 -9.55 10.79
N ARG A 64 8.47 -10.79 10.34
CA ARG A 64 9.77 -11.47 10.22
C ARG A 64 10.63 -10.83 9.14
N ARG A 65 10.00 -10.32 8.07
CA ARG A 65 10.67 -9.58 7.00
C ARG A 65 9.73 -8.55 6.39
N LEU A 66 10.22 -7.35 6.20
CA LEU A 66 9.53 -6.23 5.58
C LEU A 66 10.34 -5.73 4.39
N HIS A 67 9.76 -5.80 3.20
CA HIS A 67 10.32 -5.26 1.97
C HIS A 67 9.75 -3.86 1.75
N LEU A 68 10.61 -2.87 1.67
CA LEU A 68 10.29 -1.46 1.49
C LEU A 68 10.68 -1.03 0.08
N ILE A 69 9.69 -0.81 -0.77
CA ILE A 69 9.87 -0.56 -2.21
C ILE A 69 9.42 0.85 -2.52
N ASP A 70 10.35 1.67 -3.00
CA ASP A 70 10.09 3.06 -3.37
C ASP A 70 11.15 3.52 -4.38
N PRO A 71 10.79 4.23 -5.45
CA PRO A 71 11.77 4.71 -6.42
C PRO A 71 12.68 5.80 -5.86
N TRP A 72 12.22 6.58 -4.87
CA TRP A 72 12.91 7.80 -4.42
C TRP A 72 13.48 8.58 -5.60
N LYS A 73 12.63 8.76 -6.60
CA LYS A 73 12.97 9.39 -7.87
C LYS A 73 12.00 10.53 -8.15
N HIS A 74 12.54 11.66 -8.58
CA HIS A 74 11.73 12.75 -9.10
C HIS A 74 11.20 12.38 -10.50
N PHE A 75 9.90 12.45 -10.67
CA PHE A 75 9.25 12.22 -11.95
C PHE A 75 8.77 13.58 -12.49
N GLY A 76 9.47 14.11 -13.50
CA GLY A 76 9.12 15.37 -14.18
C GLY A 76 7.93 15.24 -15.15
N LYS A 77 6.90 14.48 -14.77
CA LYS A 77 5.70 14.26 -15.58
C LYS A 77 4.51 14.97 -14.96
N PRO A 78 3.58 15.54 -15.76
CA PRO A 78 2.44 16.31 -15.26
C PRO A 78 1.54 15.55 -14.25
N GLU A 79 1.39 14.25 -14.39
CA GLU A 79 0.62 13.42 -13.47
C GLU A 79 1.21 13.36 -12.06
N TYR A 80 2.49 13.71 -11.89
CA TYR A 80 3.18 13.77 -10.60
C TYR A 80 3.25 15.17 -9.99
N ASP A 81 2.79 16.24 -10.71
CA ASP A 81 2.92 17.64 -10.25
C ASP A 81 2.28 17.91 -8.90
N ARG A 82 1.24 17.12 -8.53
CA ARG A 82 0.54 17.21 -7.24
C ARG A 82 0.92 16.09 -6.27
N SER A 83 1.93 15.30 -6.62
CA SER A 83 2.43 14.21 -5.78
C SER A 83 3.70 14.64 -5.05
N TRP A 84 4.09 13.85 -4.07
CA TRP A 84 5.34 14.05 -3.34
C TRP A 84 6.60 13.69 -4.16
N TYR A 85 6.42 13.17 -5.37
CA TYR A 85 7.48 12.70 -6.29
C TYR A 85 7.62 13.57 -7.55
N GLY A 86 6.88 14.67 -7.65
CA GLY A 86 6.89 15.57 -8.80
C GLY A 86 6.68 17.02 -8.39
N GLY A 87 6.40 17.87 -9.40
CA GLY A 87 6.23 19.32 -9.22
C GLY A 87 7.53 20.10 -9.36
N SER A 88 7.38 21.41 -9.63
CA SER A 88 8.52 22.31 -9.89
C SER A 88 9.42 22.54 -8.67
N ASP A 89 8.87 22.33 -7.47
CA ASP A 89 9.54 22.64 -6.21
C ASP A 89 10.25 21.42 -5.60
N VAL A 90 10.13 20.25 -6.23
CA VAL A 90 10.75 19.00 -5.77
C VAL A 90 11.83 18.58 -6.74
N GLU A 91 13.06 18.48 -6.26
CA GLU A 91 14.22 18.03 -7.04
C GLU A 91 14.64 16.62 -6.65
N GLN A 92 15.41 15.97 -7.52
CA GLN A 92 16.00 14.66 -7.23
C GLN A 92 16.78 14.66 -5.92
N ARG A 93 17.43 15.77 -5.55
CA ARG A 93 18.13 15.91 -4.27
C ARG A 93 17.23 15.67 -3.06
N GLU A 94 15.94 16.08 -3.13
CA GLU A 94 15.01 15.81 -2.03
C GLU A 94 14.63 14.33 -1.97
N MET A 95 14.47 13.67 -3.11
CA MET A 95 14.27 12.22 -3.16
C MET A 95 15.45 11.46 -2.55
N ASP A 96 16.68 11.88 -2.87
CA ASP A 96 17.89 11.31 -2.29
C ASP A 96 17.95 11.50 -0.76
N ARG A 97 17.54 12.67 -0.25
CA ARG A 97 17.45 12.94 1.19
C ARG A 97 16.43 12.03 1.88
N ARG A 98 15.26 11.80 1.26
CA ARG A 98 14.23 10.89 1.79
C ARG A 98 14.74 9.47 1.86
N PHE A 99 15.40 9.00 0.81
CA PHE A 99 16.03 7.68 0.81
C PHE A 99 17.07 7.54 1.93
N GLU A 100 17.96 8.52 2.10
CA GLU A 100 18.96 8.50 3.17
C GLU A 100 18.32 8.59 4.57
N ARG A 101 17.16 9.26 4.73
CA ARG A 101 16.39 9.23 5.98
C ARG A 101 15.83 7.83 6.24
N ALA A 102 15.21 7.18 5.27
CA ALA A 102 14.71 5.82 5.40
C ALA A 102 15.85 4.83 5.72
N LYS A 103 16.98 4.92 5.04
CA LYS A 103 18.17 4.09 5.34
C LYS A 103 18.66 4.26 6.79
N ARG A 104 18.73 5.50 7.26
CA ARG A 104 19.16 5.76 8.65
C ARG A 104 18.14 5.24 9.67
N ARG A 105 16.83 5.44 9.39
CA ARG A 105 15.73 5.00 10.25
C ARG A 105 15.75 3.50 10.46
N PHE A 106 15.96 2.74 9.39
CA PHE A 106 15.90 1.27 9.41
C PHE A 106 17.28 0.57 9.44
N ARG A 107 18.33 1.29 9.77
CA ARG A 107 19.70 0.76 9.75
C ARG A 107 19.83 -0.55 10.53
N SER A 108 19.38 -0.59 11.77
CA SER A 108 19.46 -1.78 12.62
C SER A 108 18.65 -2.94 12.07
N GLN A 109 17.44 -2.68 11.57
CA GLN A 109 16.59 -3.70 10.99
C GLN A 109 17.12 -4.22 9.64
N THR A 110 17.83 -3.38 8.90
CA THR A 110 18.53 -3.80 7.67
C THR A 110 19.75 -4.68 7.98
N GLU A 111 20.52 -4.32 9.00
CA GLU A 111 21.67 -5.12 9.47
C GLU A 111 21.24 -6.51 9.98
N THR A 112 20.08 -6.61 10.63
CA THR A 112 19.50 -7.90 11.07
C THR A 112 18.74 -8.67 9.98
N GLY A 113 18.55 -8.07 8.81
CA GLY A 113 17.80 -8.66 7.69
C GLY A 113 16.28 -8.63 7.86
N THR A 114 15.75 -7.96 8.89
CA THR A 114 14.31 -7.78 9.09
C THR A 114 13.72 -6.81 8.06
N VAL A 115 14.47 -5.78 7.66
CA VAL A 115 14.08 -4.82 6.62
C VAL A 115 14.98 -4.97 5.40
N GLN A 116 14.39 -4.90 4.21
CA GLN A 116 15.11 -4.75 2.95
C GLN A 116 14.55 -3.55 2.19
N LEU A 117 15.45 -2.63 1.81
CA LEU A 117 15.12 -1.42 1.06
C LEU A 117 15.43 -1.64 -0.43
N TYR A 118 14.46 -1.32 -1.28
CA TYR A 118 14.60 -1.36 -2.74
C TYR A 118 14.34 0.03 -3.30
N ARG A 119 15.39 0.65 -3.83
CA ARG A 119 15.29 1.91 -4.55
C ARG A 119 14.95 1.64 -6.02
N SER A 120 13.71 1.30 -6.28
CA SER A 120 13.19 0.94 -7.60
C SER A 120 11.69 1.21 -7.67
N THR A 121 11.14 1.26 -8.86
CA THR A 121 9.69 1.27 -9.06
C THR A 121 9.09 -0.07 -8.63
N SER A 122 7.78 -0.11 -8.37
CA SER A 122 7.06 -1.35 -8.07
C SER A 122 7.14 -2.35 -9.23
N GLU A 123 7.06 -1.85 -10.46
CA GLU A 123 7.16 -2.64 -11.70
C GLU A 123 8.55 -3.33 -11.84
N GLU A 124 9.63 -2.61 -11.55
CA GLU A 124 10.99 -3.18 -11.59
C GLU A 124 11.23 -4.17 -10.45
N ALA A 125 10.68 -3.89 -9.27
CA ALA A 125 10.92 -4.69 -8.07
C ALA A 125 10.13 -6.01 -8.07
N VAL A 126 8.98 -6.09 -8.73
CA VAL A 126 8.11 -7.28 -8.68
C VAL A 126 8.80 -8.55 -9.16
N ASP A 127 9.72 -8.44 -10.10
CA ASP A 127 10.45 -9.59 -10.66
C ASP A 127 11.52 -10.15 -9.72
N LEU A 128 11.82 -9.46 -8.63
CA LEU A 128 12.72 -9.94 -7.58
C LEU A 128 12.04 -10.97 -6.65
N PHE A 129 10.72 -11.14 -6.77
CA PHE A 129 9.93 -11.97 -5.86
C PHE A 129 9.25 -13.12 -6.60
N GLU A 130 9.34 -14.29 -6.03
CA GLU A 130 8.63 -15.48 -6.52
C GLU A 130 7.12 -15.39 -6.26
N ASN A 131 6.35 -16.21 -6.97
CA ASN A 131 4.94 -16.35 -6.70
C ASN A 131 4.69 -16.90 -5.29
N ALA A 132 3.62 -16.44 -4.64
CA ALA A 132 3.25 -16.83 -3.29
C ALA A 132 4.34 -16.61 -2.24
N TYR A 133 5.10 -15.52 -2.37
CA TYR A 133 6.18 -15.15 -1.44
C TYR A 133 5.66 -14.37 -0.22
N PHE A 134 4.77 -13.37 -0.45
CA PHE A 134 4.29 -12.46 0.59
C PHE A 134 3.08 -13.02 1.35
N ASP A 135 3.03 -12.81 2.64
CA ASP A 135 1.83 -12.98 3.44
C ASP A 135 0.86 -11.80 3.20
N TRP A 136 1.40 -10.63 2.94
CA TRP A 136 0.64 -9.44 2.59
C TRP A 136 1.48 -8.41 1.79
N VAL A 137 0.77 -7.59 1.02
CA VAL A 137 1.33 -6.41 0.31
C VAL A 137 0.45 -5.20 0.58
N TYR A 138 1.06 -4.07 0.94
CA TYR A 138 0.40 -2.79 1.11
C TYR A 138 0.90 -1.79 0.07
N ILE A 139 0.00 -1.24 -0.73
CA ILE A 139 0.27 -0.32 -1.84
C ILE A 139 -0.17 1.08 -1.42
N ASP A 140 0.78 1.96 -1.22
CA ASP A 140 0.60 3.36 -0.81
C ASP A 140 1.45 4.33 -1.67
N GLY A 141 1.73 3.93 -2.90
CA GLY A 141 2.55 4.67 -3.86
C GLY A 141 1.77 5.74 -4.60
N ASN A 142 1.67 5.61 -5.92
CA ASN A 142 0.85 6.51 -6.74
C ASN A 142 -0.64 6.15 -6.58
N HIS A 143 -1.47 7.13 -6.20
CA HIS A 143 -2.88 6.91 -5.90
C HIS A 143 -3.80 7.03 -7.14
N LEU A 144 -3.26 7.24 -8.34
CA LEU A 144 -4.02 7.22 -9.58
C LEU A 144 -4.47 5.78 -9.87
N TYR A 145 -5.68 5.65 -10.39
CA TYR A 145 -6.34 4.35 -10.57
C TYR A 145 -5.50 3.35 -11.36
N GLU A 146 -4.90 3.79 -12.46
CA GLU A 146 -4.11 2.95 -13.35
C GLU A 146 -2.90 2.35 -12.64
N TYR A 147 -2.16 3.16 -11.88
CA TYR A 147 -0.98 2.70 -11.14
C TYR A 147 -1.36 1.74 -10.01
N VAL A 148 -2.44 2.04 -9.28
CA VAL A 148 -2.93 1.14 -8.21
C VAL A 148 -3.42 -0.19 -8.78
N ARG A 149 -4.11 -0.17 -9.93
CA ARG A 149 -4.54 -1.39 -10.63
C ARG A 149 -3.34 -2.22 -11.04
N ASP A 150 -2.36 -1.59 -11.70
CA ASP A 150 -1.18 -2.28 -12.23
C ASP A 150 -0.34 -2.88 -11.09
N ASP A 151 -0.16 -2.15 -9.98
CA ASP A 151 0.48 -2.68 -8.79
C ASP A 151 -0.28 -3.87 -8.19
N LEU A 152 -1.61 -3.79 -8.09
CA LEU A 152 -2.43 -4.91 -7.60
C LEU A 152 -2.32 -6.13 -8.51
N GLU A 153 -2.38 -5.96 -9.83
CA GLU A 153 -2.26 -7.04 -10.80
C GLU A 153 -0.88 -7.70 -10.76
N ASN A 154 0.19 -6.92 -10.67
CA ASN A 154 1.57 -7.39 -10.62
C ASN A 154 1.90 -8.13 -9.31
N TYR A 155 1.45 -7.60 -8.17
CA TYR A 155 1.77 -8.17 -6.86
C TYR A 155 0.79 -9.24 -6.39
N HIS A 156 -0.43 -9.32 -6.94
CA HIS A 156 -1.39 -10.36 -6.55
C HIS A 156 -0.84 -11.79 -6.70
N PRO A 157 -0.14 -12.17 -7.78
CA PRO A 157 0.50 -13.49 -7.88
C PRO A 157 1.59 -13.73 -6.83
N ARG A 158 2.23 -12.67 -6.35
CA ARG A 158 3.31 -12.73 -5.35
C ARG A 158 2.79 -12.94 -3.92
N VAL A 159 1.51 -12.66 -3.67
CA VAL A 159 0.85 -12.92 -2.38
C VAL A 159 0.47 -14.38 -2.27
N LYS A 160 0.71 -14.99 -1.11
CA LYS A 160 0.32 -16.38 -0.82
C LYS A 160 -1.19 -16.58 -0.89
N PRO A 161 -1.67 -17.79 -1.23
CA PRO A 161 -3.07 -18.15 -1.02
C PRO A 161 -3.47 -17.89 0.44
N GLY A 162 -4.59 -17.18 0.66
CA GLY A 162 -5.03 -16.75 1.99
C GLY A 162 -4.42 -15.44 2.50
N GLY A 163 -3.41 -14.91 1.82
CA GLY A 163 -2.77 -13.63 2.11
C GLY A 163 -3.59 -12.42 1.65
N TYR A 164 -3.08 -11.23 1.88
CA TYR A 164 -3.80 -9.97 1.68
C TYR A 164 -3.04 -9.00 0.78
N SER A 165 -3.79 -8.28 -0.05
CA SER A 165 -3.32 -7.07 -0.73
C SER A 165 -4.20 -5.89 -0.30
N TRP A 166 -3.59 -4.77 0.08
CA TRP A 166 -4.29 -3.52 0.38
C TRP A 166 -3.72 -2.40 -0.46
N ALA A 167 -4.57 -1.49 -0.89
CA ALA A 167 -4.15 -0.31 -1.62
C ALA A 167 -4.87 0.95 -1.12
N THR A 168 -4.14 2.05 -1.05
CA THR A 168 -4.70 3.38 -0.83
C THR A 168 -5.15 3.98 -2.15
N THR A 169 -6.36 4.52 -2.20
CA THR A 169 -6.91 5.18 -3.39
C THR A 169 -7.42 6.57 -3.04
N THR A 170 -7.09 7.59 -3.83
CA THR A 170 -7.58 8.98 -3.65
C THR A 170 -8.75 9.34 -4.56
N GLY A 171 -9.08 8.53 -5.55
CA GLY A 171 -10.06 8.84 -6.60
C GLY A 171 -11.53 8.55 -6.29
N MET A 172 -11.85 7.84 -5.22
CA MET A 172 -13.23 7.65 -4.79
C MET A 172 -13.57 8.71 -3.73
N LYS A 173 -14.75 9.32 -3.84
CA LYS A 173 -15.22 10.37 -2.91
C LYS A 173 -14.93 9.98 -1.46
N GLY A 174 -13.84 10.55 -0.92
CA GLY A 174 -13.45 10.35 0.47
C GLY A 174 -12.22 9.49 0.72
N GLY A 175 -11.24 9.37 -0.19
CA GLY A 175 -10.00 8.61 -0.04
C GLY A 175 -10.08 7.41 0.91
N GLY A 176 -9.59 6.25 0.56
CA GLY A 176 -9.75 5.10 1.45
C GLY A 176 -8.84 3.94 1.07
N ILE A 177 -8.75 2.97 1.96
CA ILE A 177 -8.01 1.74 1.70
C ILE A 177 -9.00 0.67 1.23
N THR A 178 -8.70 0.07 0.09
CA THR A 178 -9.35 -1.15 -0.40
C THR A 178 -8.45 -2.33 -0.15
N GLY A 179 -9.03 -3.48 0.18
CA GLY A 179 -8.25 -4.70 0.41
C GLY A 179 -8.93 -5.90 -0.21
N CYS A 180 -8.11 -6.82 -0.71
CA CYS A 180 -8.52 -8.10 -1.26
C CYS A 180 -7.77 -9.22 -0.54
N LYS A 181 -8.46 -10.28 -0.19
CA LYS A 181 -7.86 -11.52 0.30
C LYS A 181 -7.71 -12.48 -0.86
N ARG A 182 -6.50 -12.98 -1.10
CA ARG A 182 -6.31 -14.03 -2.10
C ARG A 182 -6.99 -15.33 -1.64
N PRO A 183 -7.82 -15.98 -2.47
CA PRO A 183 -8.45 -17.25 -2.09
C PRO A 183 -7.43 -18.28 -1.63
N SER A 184 -7.79 -19.07 -0.61
CA SER A 184 -6.92 -20.13 -0.05
C SER A 184 -6.82 -21.35 -0.98
N THR A 185 -7.75 -21.48 -1.93
CA THR A 185 -7.78 -22.56 -2.91
C THR A 185 -7.52 -21.96 -4.29
N SER A 186 -6.47 -22.42 -4.96
CA SER A 186 -6.42 -22.32 -6.41
C SER A 186 -7.53 -23.23 -6.93
N LEU A 187 -8.58 -22.67 -7.49
CA LEU A 187 -9.45 -23.44 -8.36
C LEU A 187 -8.57 -23.85 -9.56
N LEU A 188 -8.10 -25.10 -9.53
CA LEU A 188 -7.58 -25.82 -10.69
C LEU A 188 -8.72 -26.04 -11.69
#